data_de12bcb2094a28efd8ac295fe1559a0e
#
_entry.id   de12bcb2094a28efd8ac295fe1559a0e
#
_cell.length_a   1.000
_cell.length_b   1.000
_cell.length_c   1.000
_cell.angle_alpha   90.00
_cell.angle_beta   90.00
_cell.angle_gamma   90.00
#
_symmetry.space_group_name_H-M   'P 1'
#
loop_
_entity.id
_entity.type
_entity.pdbx_description
1 polymer ?
#
loop_
_entity_poly.entity_id
_entity_poly.type
_entity_poly.pdbx_seq_one_letter_code
_entity_poly.pdbx_strand_id
1 'polypeptide(L)'
;TLCDEKSLVILESMEFPEPVIQVAIEPKSKADQDKMGVALQKLSEEDPTFRAETNVETGETIIAGMGELHLDIIVDRMRREFKVEANVGAPQVSYRETFRAGTQAEGKFVRQSGGKGQYGHVWIEFTPNEEGAGFEFENAIVGGVVPREYIPAVETGLKDAMENGVLAGYPLVDIKAKLYDGSYHDVDSNETAFRVAASMALRAAAKKANPVILEPIMAVEVVIPEDYLGDVMGHVTARRGRVEGMEARAGGQQVVRAMVPLAEMFGYATTLRSATQGRGTFTMTFDHYEDVPKSVQEEIIKKNGGKAE
;
A
#
# COMPACT_ATOMS: atom_id res chain seq x y z
N THR A 1 -22.50 -11.76 -11.49
CA THR A 1 -23.22 -13.05 -11.69
C THR A 1 -24.37 -12.82 -12.64
N LEU A 2 -24.45 -13.59 -13.73
CA LEU A 2 -25.63 -13.66 -14.59
C LEU A 2 -26.57 -14.71 -14.03
N CYS A 3 -27.82 -14.35 -13.80
CA CYS A 3 -28.84 -15.27 -13.27
C CYS A 3 -30.22 -14.94 -13.82
N ASP A 4 -31.18 -15.85 -13.64
CA ASP A 4 -32.56 -15.64 -13.98
C ASP A 4 -33.19 -14.60 -13.05
N GLU A 5 -34.04 -13.70 -13.56
CA GLU A 5 -34.75 -12.67 -12.79
C GLU A 5 -35.62 -13.25 -11.66
N LYS A 6 -36.12 -14.49 -11.83
CA LYS A 6 -36.97 -15.20 -10.86
C LYS A 6 -36.16 -16.02 -9.83
N SER A 7 -34.86 -16.19 -10.06
CA SER A 7 -33.96 -16.98 -9.21
C SER A 7 -32.65 -16.21 -9.02
N LEU A 8 -32.68 -15.17 -8.20
CA LEU A 8 -31.51 -14.36 -7.90
C LEU A 8 -30.52 -15.18 -7.06
N VAL A 9 -29.37 -15.50 -7.65
CA VAL A 9 -28.26 -16.18 -6.98
C VAL A 9 -27.03 -15.30 -7.08
N ILE A 10 -26.44 -14.95 -5.94
CA ILE A 10 -25.13 -14.28 -5.86
C ILE A 10 -24.11 -15.36 -5.55
N LEU A 11 -23.19 -15.58 -6.48
CA LEU A 11 -22.04 -16.46 -6.26
C LEU A 11 -21.02 -15.73 -5.38
N GLU A 12 -20.12 -16.52 -4.77
CA GLU A 12 -18.99 -16.01 -4.00
C GLU A 12 -18.20 -14.96 -4.79
N SER A 13 -17.92 -13.82 -4.16
CA SER A 13 -17.11 -12.77 -4.77
C SER A 13 -15.64 -13.20 -4.81
N MET A 14 -14.97 -12.97 -5.92
CA MET A 14 -13.52 -13.17 -6.01
C MET A 14 -12.81 -12.03 -5.28
N GLU A 15 -11.86 -12.39 -4.44
CA GLU A 15 -10.94 -11.43 -3.84
C GLU A 15 -9.73 -11.25 -4.77
N PHE A 16 -9.42 -10.01 -5.10
CA PHE A 16 -8.27 -9.66 -5.93
C PHE A 16 -7.23 -8.97 -5.07
N PRO A 17 -5.92 -9.26 -5.28
CA PRO A 17 -4.87 -8.58 -4.55
C PRO A 17 -4.85 -7.09 -4.88
N GLU A 18 -4.46 -6.28 -3.88
CA GLU A 18 -4.26 -4.85 -4.07
C GLU A 18 -3.08 -4.58 -5.02
N PRO A 19 -3.17 -3.55 -5.88
CA PRO A 19 -2.05 -3.13 -6.70
C PRO A 19 -0.83 -2.77 -5.86
N VAL A 20 0.36 -3.12 -6.34
CA VAL A 20 1.63 -2.95 -5.60
C VAL A 20 2.60 -1.95 -6.23
N ILE A 21 2.30 -1.47 -7.44
CA ILE A 21 3.09 -0.46 -8.15
C ILE A 21 2.17 0.63 -8.68
N GLN A 22 2.67 1.86 -8.70
CA GLN A 22 1.96 3.01 -9.21
C GLN A 22 2.84 3.81 -10.19
N VAL A 23 2.23 4.38 -11.21
CA VAL A 23 2.88 5.36 -12.10
C VAL A 23 1.92 6.53 -12.35
N ALA A 24 2.48 7.73 -12.40
CA ALA A 24 1.75 8.90 -12.87
C ALA A 24 1.70 8.87 -14.40
N ILE A 25 0.55 9.17 -14.97
CA ILE A 25 0.38 9.33 -16.41
C ILE A 25 -0.18 10.71 -16.72
N GLU A 26 0.37 11.32 -17.76
CA GLU A 26 -0.03 12.66 -18.22
C GLU A 26 -0.42 12.60 -19.71
N PRO A 27 -1.64 13.01 -20.10
CA PRO A 27 -2.04 13.04 -21.50
C PRO A 27 -1.23 14.10 -22.25
N LYS A 28 -0.80 13.80 -23.48
CA LYS A 28 0.00 14.73 -24.29
C LYS A 28 -0.82 15.90 -24.85
N SER A 29 -2.14 15.78 -24.92
CA SER A 29 -3.02 16.82 -25.40
C SER A 29 -4.36 16.83 -24.66
N LYS A 30 -5.09 17.94 -24.75
CA LYS A 30 -6.45 18.03 -24.18
C LYS A 30 -7.42 17.01 -24.78
N ALA A 31 -7.26 16.70 -26.07
CA ALA A 31 -8.06 15.68 -26.74
C ALA A 31 -7.75 14.26 -26.22
N ASP A 32 -6.50 14.01 -25.79
CA ASP A 32 -6.11 12.76 -25.17
C ASP A 32 -6.64 12.63 -23.76
N GLN A 33 -6.80 13.74 -23.03
CA GLN A 33 -7.35 13.75 -21.68
C GLN A 33 -8.77 13.19 -21.62
N ASP A 34 -9.65 13.63 -22.53
CA ASP A 34 -11.05 13.15 -22.59
C ASP A 34 -11.10 11.65 -22.93
N LYS A 35 -10.28 11.21 -23.87
CA LYS A 35 -10.17 9.79 -24.26
C LYS A 35 -9.55 8.94 -23.16
N MET A 36 -8.59 9.50 -22.42
CA MET A 36 -7.89 8.81 -21.34
C MET A 36 -8.86 8.39 -20.22
N GLY A 37 -9.77 9.29 -19.82
CA GLY A 37 -10.79 8.96 -18.82
C GLY A 37 -11.66 7.76 -19.23
N VAL A 38 -12.12 7.74 -20.48
CA VAL A 38 -12.91 6.63 -21.02
C VAL A 38 -12.10 5.34 -21.11
N ALA A 39 -10.83 5.43 -21.54
CA ALA A 39 -9.95 4.28 -21.66
C ALA A 39 -9.68 3.65 -20.29
N LEU A 40 -9.32 4.46 -19.29
CA LEU A 40 -9.03 4.01 -17.93
C LEU A 40 -10.24 3.36 -17.27
N GLN A 41 -11.43 3.92 -17.44
CA GLN A 41 -12.66 3.33 -16.93
C GLN A 41 -12.88 1.93 -17.51
N LYS A 42 -12.80 1.77 -18.83
CA LYS A 42 -13.00 0.47 -19.49
C LYS A 42 -11.97 -0.56 -19.09
N LEU A 43 -10.70 -0.15 -19.00
CA LEU A 43 -9.61 -1.04 -18.58
C LEU A 43 -9.77 -1.49 -17.12
N SER A 44 -10.24 -0.62 -16.23
CA SER A 44 -10.55 -0.98 -14.84
C SER A 44 -11.77 -1.91 -14.70
N GLU A 45 -12.74 -1.81 -15.62
CA GLU A 45 -13.89 -2.73 -15.66
C GLU A 45 -13.47 -4.14 -16.15
N GLU A 46 -12.47 -4.23 -17.04
CA GLU A 46 -11.95 -5.50 -17.54
C GLU A 46 -10.98 -6.19 -16.59
N ASP A 47 -10.18 -5.40 -15.86
CA ASP A 47 -9.14 -5.91 -14.97
C ASP A 47 -9.31 -5.36 -13.53
N PRO A 48 -9.82 -6.18 -12.61
CA PRO A 48 -10.03 -5.76 -11.23
C PRO A 48 -8.74 -5.53 -10.43
N THR A 49 -7.57 -5.94 -10.94
CA THR A 49 -6.26 -5.67 -10.33
C THR A 49 -5.63 -4.36 -10.81
N PHE A 50 -6.27 -3.69 -11.79
CA PHE A 50 -5.89 -2.38 -12.29
C PHE A 50 -6.76 -1.29 -11.68
N ARG A 51 -6.14 -0.23 -11.18
CA ARG A 51 -6.83 0.96 -10.66
C ARG A 51 -6.32 2.22 -11.33
N ALA A 52 -7.20 3.19 -11.48
CA ALA A 52 -6.87 4.52 -11.96
C ALA A 52 -7.56 5.56 -11.09
N GLU A 53 -6.79 6.50 -10.57
CA GLU A 53 -7.25 7.55 -9.67
C GLU A 53 -6.65 8.89 -10.08
N THR A 54 -7.39 9.97 -9.86
CA THR A 54 -6.85 11.32 -10.02
C THR A 54 -6.48 11.85 -8.65
N ASN A 55 -5.21 12.20 -8.47
CA ASN A 55 -4.74 12.85 -7.26
C ASN A 55 -5.37 14.25 -7.19
N VAL A 56 -6.17 14.49 -6.16
CA VAL A 56 -6.93 15.75 -5.99
C VAL A 56 -6.00 16.93 -5.70
N GLU A 57 -4.86 16.68 -5.08
CA GLU A 57 -3.90 17.72 -4.72
C GLU A 57 -3.01 18.15 -5.89
N THR A 58 -2.53 17.18 -6.69
CA THR A 58 -1.61 17.45 -7.81
C THR A 58 -2.32 17.54 -9.16
N GLY A 59 -3.55 17.02 -9.27
CA GLY A 59 -4.29 16.90 -10.53
C GLY A 59 -3.73 15.81 -11.47
N GLU A 60 -2.74 15.05 -11.03
CA GLU A 60 -2.15 13.97 -11.80
C GLU A 60 -3.04 12.74 -11.82
N THR A 61 -3.08 12.02 -12.94
CA THR A 61 -3.71 10.73 -13.02
C THR A 61 -2.69 9.64 -12.67
N ILE A 62 -3.00 8.86 -11.63
CA ILE A 62 -2.16 7.76 -11.17
C ILE A 62 -2.82 6.46 -11.59
N ILE A 63 -2.06 5.58 -12.21
CA ILE A 63 -2.48 4.20 -12.50
C ILE A 63 -1.69 3.23 -11.63
N ALA A 64 -2.39 2.22 -11.12
CA ALA A 64 -1.84 1.23 -10.21
C ALA A 64 -2.09 -0.19 -10.74
N GLY A 65 -1.14 -1.09 -10.55
CA GLY A 65 -1.21 -2.46 -11.04
C GLY A 65 -0.26 -3.41 -10.31
N MET A 66 -0.22 -4.65 -10.78
CA MET A 66 0.50 -5.75 -10.13
C MET A 66 1.99 -5.81 -10.49
N GLY A 67 2.48 -4.94 -11.37
CA GLY A 67 3.89 -4.88 -11.75
C GLY A 67 4.13 -4.00 -12.97
N GLU A 68 5.41 -3.74 -13.26
CA GLU A 68 5.85 -2.89 -14.37
C GLU A 68 5.28 -3.36 -15.72
N LEU A 69 5.43 -4.65 -16.03
CA LEU A 69 4.91 -5.22 -17.28
C LEU A 69 3.39 -5.10 -17.38
N HIS A 70 2.67 -5.22 -16.28
CA HIS A 70 1.22 -5.03 -16.26
C HIS A 70 0.86 -3.60 -16.68
N LEU A 71 1.49 -2.60 -16.08
CA LEU A 71 1.23 -1.19 -16.41
C LEU A 71 1.69 -0.84 -17.84
N ASP A 72 2.80 -1.40 -18.31
CA ASP A 72 3.26 -1.24 -19.68
C ASP A 72 2.23 -1.76 -20.70
N ILE A 73 1.63 -2.93 -20.43
CA ILE A 73 0.56 -3.49 -21.26
C ILE A 73 -0.66 -2.59 -21.25
N ILE A 74 -1.07 -2.08 -20.10
CA ILE A 74 -2.20 -1.14 -19.97
C ILE A 74 -1.95 0.12 -20.80
N VAL A 75 -0.78 0.72 -20.70
CA VAL A 75 -0.40 1.92 -21.46
C VAL A 75 -0.35 1.63 -22.98
N ASP A 76 0.18 0.48 -23.39
CA ASP A 76 0.20 0.06 -24.79
C ASP A 76 -1.24 -0.15 -25.34
N ARG A 77 -2.13 -0.74 -24.54
CA ARG A 77 -3.56 -0.87 -24.88
C ARG A 77 -4.24 0.50 -25.01
N MET A 78 -3.99 1.44 -24.09
CA MET A 78 -4.50 2.81 -24.20
C MET A 78 -4.10 3.44 -25.55
N ARG A 79 -2.85 3.27 -25.95
CA ARG A 79 -2.34 3.79 -27.23
C ARG A 79 -2.96 3.10 -28.44
N ARG A 80 -3.01 1.76 -28.46
CA ARG A 80 -3.44 0.99 -29.63
C ARG A 80 -4.95 0.96 -29.80
N GLU A 81 -5.69 0.72 -28.71
CA GLU A 81 -7.15 0.52 -28.77
C GLU A 81 -7.90 1.85 -28.69
N PHE A 82 -7.47 2.75 -27.80
CA PHE A 82 -8.16 4.00 -27.51
C PHE A 82 -7.56 5.23 -28.19
N LYS A 83 -6.39 5.08 -28.85
CA LYS A 83 -5.67 6.18 -29.49
C LYS A 83 -5.37 7.34 -28.54
N VAL A 84 -4.92 7.01 -27.31
CA VAL A 84 -4.50 7.94 -26.27
C VAL A 84 -2.99 7.99 -26.25
N GLU A 85 -2.41 9.18 -26.39
CA GLU A 85 -0.99 9.41 -26.18
C GLU A 85 -0.76 10.02 -24.80
N ALA A 86 0.05 9.35 -23.98
CA ALA A 86 0.38 9.80 -22.62
C ALA A 86 1.88 9.67 -22.34
N ASN A 87 2.40 10.54 -21.47
CA ASN A 87 3.69 10.39 -20.84
C ASN A 87 3.53 9.55 -19.59
N VAL A 88 4.46 8.63 -19.34
CA VAL A 88 4.45 7.75 -18.17
C VAL A 88 5.60 8.15 -17.27
N GLY A 89 5.31 8.38 -15.99
CA GLY A 89 6.30 8.70 -14.97
C GLY A 89 7.13 7.49 -14.53
N ALA A 90 8.06 7.71 -13.62
CA ALA A 90 8.84 6.61 -13.03
C ALA A 90 7.96 5.75 -12.12
N PRO A 91 8.12 4.40 -12.16
CA PRO A 91 7.38 3.51 -11.27
C PRO A 91 7.66 3.79 -9.79
N GLN A 92 6.63 3.72 -8.98
CA GLN A 92 6.73 3.85 -7.53
C GLN A 92 6.16 2.61 -6.87
N VAL A 93 6.86 2.10 -5.86
CA VAL A 93 6.41 0.96 -5.06
C VAL A 93 5.44 1.44 -3.99
N SER A 94 4.33 0.74 -3.82
CA SER A 94 3.37 0.99 -2.75
C SER A 94 3.89 0.39 -1.45
N TYR A 95 4.74 1.14 -0.75
CA TYR A 95 5.17 0.80 0.59
C TYR A 95 4.03 0.96 1.59
N ARG A 96 4.16 0.32 2.74
CA ARG A 96 3.27 0.47 3.90
C ARG A 96 4.09 0.69 5.16
N GLU A 97 3.43 1.06 6.23
CA GLU A 97 4.06 1.20 7.54
C GLU A 97 3.32 0.31 8.54
N THR A 98 4.01 -0.14 9.59
CA THR A 98 3.37 -0.84 10.71
C THR A 98 4.16 -0.64 12.00
N PHE A 99 3.57 -1.01 13.15
CA PHE A 99 4.25 -1.04 14.44
C PHE A 99 4.75 -2.45 14.74
N ARG A 100 5.92 -2.55 15.38
CA ARG A 100 6.50 -3.83 15.84
C ARG A 100 6.50 -3.98 17.35
N ALA A 101 6.08 -2.95 18.09
CA ALA A 101 5.95 -2.99 19.55
C ALA A 101 4.64 -2.37 20.02
N GLY A 102 4.05 -2.93 21.06
CA GLY A 102 2.89 -2.35 21.72
C GLY A 102 3.29 -1.13 22.55
N THR A 103 2.41 -0.13 22.62
CA THR A 103 2.63 1.07 23.43
C THR A 103 1.32 1.72 23.80
N GLN A 104 1.38 2.52 24.87
CA GLN A 104 0.28 3.40 25.27
C GLN A 104 0.67 4.84 24.99
N ALA A 105 -0.28 5.62 24.47
CA ALA A 105 -0.06 7.00 24.13
C ALA A 105 -1.25 7.89 24.50
N GLU A 106 -0.93 9.08 24.95
CA GLU A 106 -1.87 10.16 25.23
C GLU A 106 -1.98 11.06 23.99
N GLY A 107 -3.22 11.41 23.62
CA GLY A 107 -3.50 12.48 22.69
C GLY A 107 -4.37 13.52 23.36
N LYS A 108 -3.86 14.75 23.47
CA LYS A 108 -4.58 15.86 24.10
C LYS A 108 -4.55 17.09 23.20
N PHE A 109 -5.71 17.47 22.75
CA PHE A 109 -5.91 18.66 21.93
C PHE A 109 -6.70 19.70 22.70
N VAL A 110 -6.07 20.84 22.96
CA VAL A 110 -6.69 22.00 23.63
C VAL A 110 -6.40 23.24 22.80
N ARG A 111 -7.46 23.92 22.37
CA ARG A 111 -7.36 25.21 21.69
C ARG A 111 -8.38 26.19 22.24
N GLN A 112 -7.92 27.35 22.70
CA GLN A 112 -8.76 28.46 23.07
C GLN A 112 -8.44 29.65 22.17
N SER A 113 -9.44 30.17 21.47
CA SER A 113 -9.33 31.37 20.65
C SER A 113 -10.59 32.20 20.82
N GLY A 114 -10.60 33.11 21.81
CA GLY A 114 -11.58 34.20 21.96
C GLY A 114 -13.04 33.83 21.77
N GLY A 115 -13.56 32.78 22.42
CA GLY A 115 -14.91 32.27 22.28
C GLY A 115 -15.00 30.80 22.73
N LYS A 116 -15.86 29.99 22.07
CA LYS A 116 -15.95 28.55 22.33
C LYS A 116 -14.64 27.87 22.00
N GLY A 117 -14.03 27.20 22.99
CA GLY A 117 -12.79 26.45 22.84
C GLY A 117 -12.97 25.11 22.10
N GLN A 118 -11.88 24.38 21.98
CA GLN A 118 -11.85 22.98 21.50
C GLN A 118 -11.09 22.15 22.51
N TYR A 119 -11.66 21.03 22.93
CA TYR A 119 -11.05 20.10 23.87
C TYR A 119 -11.32 18.67 23.47
N GLY A 120 -10.26 17.88 23.30
CA GLY A 120 -10.30 16.44 23.10
C GLY A 120 -9.12 15.79 23.81
N HIS A 121 -9.37 14.71 24.57
CA HIS A 121 -8.33 14.01 25.30
C HIS A 121 -8.62 12.52 25.36
N VAL A 122 -7.66 11.73 24.91
CA VAL A 122 -7.76 10.27 24.79
C VAL A 122 -6.48 9.59 25.24
N TRP A 123 -6.63 8.41 25.85
CA TRP A 123 -5.55 7.45 26.06
C TRP A 123 -5.84 6.20 25.25
N ILE A 124 -4.89 5.82 24.40
CA ILE A 124 -5.04 4.71 23.47
C ILE A 124 -3.86 3.76 23.64
N GLU A 125 -4.15 2.48 23.75
CA GLU A 125 -3.17 1.41 23.67
C GLU A 125 -3.13 0.93 22.21
N PHE A 126 -1.94 0.95 21.63
CA PHE A 126 -1.66 0.46 20.29
C PHE A 126 -0.86 -0.82 20.37
N THR A 127 -1.29 -1.84 19.67
CA THR A 127 -0.58 -3.11 19.53
C THR A 127 -0.50 -3.53 18.07
N PRO A 128 0.60 -4.20 17.66
CA PRO A 128 0.64 -4.84 16.35
C PRO A 128 -0.51 -5.83 16.21
N ASN A 129 -1.09 -5.89 15.01
CA ASN A 129 -2.06 -6.91 14.65
C ASN A 129 -1.39 -7.98 13.76
N GLU A 130 -2.12 -9.06 13.46
CA GLU A 130 -1.65 -10.08 12.52
C GLU A 130 -1.52 -9.49 11.13
N GLU A 131 -0.59 -10.02 10.35
CA GLU A 131 -0.33 -9.56 8.99
C GLU A 131 -1.59 -9.71 8.12
N GLY A 132 -1.97 -8.64 7.44
CA GLY A 132 -3.17 -8.57 6.62
C GLY A 132 -4.49 -8.46 7.38
N ALA A 133 -4.48 -8.42 8.72
CA ALA A 133 -5.70 -8.25 9.52
C ALA A 133 -6.24 -6.81 9.49
N GLY A 134 -5.42 -5.86 9.03
CA GLY A 134 -5.82 -4.47 8.91
C GLY A 134 -5.96 -3.75 10.25
N PHE A 135 -6.85 -2.75 10.28
CA PHE A 135 -7.09 -1.93 11.45
C PHE A 135 -8.24 -2.46 12.30
N GLU A 136 -7.99 -2.66 13.58
CA GLU A 136 -8.98 -3.01 14.59
C GLU A 136 -9.12 -1.88 15.63
N PHE A 137 -10.36 -1.48 15.92
CA PHE A 137 -10.66 -0.51 16.97
C PHE A 137 -11.48 -1.15 18.08
N GLU A 138 -10.98 -1.04 19.32
CA GLU A 138 -11.66 -1.52 20.53
C GLU A 138 -12.02 -0.33 21.44
N ASN A 139 -13.30 -0.22 21.77
CA ASN A 139 -13.77 0.72 22.79
C ASN A 139 -13.82 0.05 24.16
N ALA A 140 -12.92 0.44 25.04
CA ALA A 140 -12.83 -0.03 26.44
C ALA A 140 -13.10 1.08 27.46
N ILE A 141 -13.81 2.15 27.08
CA ILE A 141 -14.17 3.25 27.98
C ILE A 141 -15.14 2.78 29.06
N VAL A 142 -14.80 3.08 30.30
CA VAL A 142 -15.62 2.82 31.48
C VAL A 142 -15.97 4.16 32.16
N GLY A 143 -17.17 4.26 32.73
CA GLY A 143 -17.58 5.44 33.52
C GLY A 143 -17.88 6.70 32.71
N GLY A 144 -17.89 6.63 31.37
CA GLY A 144 -18.27 7.77 30.52
C GLY A 144 -17.23 8.89 30.46
N VAL A 145 -15.95 8.60 30.77
CA VAL A 145 -14.85 9.60 30.73
C VAL A 145 -14.65 10.19 29.33
N VAL A 146 -15.03 9.44 28.28
CA VAL A 146 -15.25 9.94 26.93
C VAL A 146 -16.70 9.68 26.57
N PRO A 147 -17.50 10.71 26.25
CA PRO A 147 -18.90 10.56 25.84
C PRO A 147 -19.02 9.67 24.60
N ARG A 148 -20.06 8.82 24.58
CA ARG A 148 -20.29 7.84 23.51
C ARG A 148 -20.37 8.47 22.11
N GLU A 149 -20.86 9.70 22.03
CA GLU A 149 -21.00 10.46 20.78
C GLU A 149 -19.65 10.82 20.14
N TYR A 150 -18.54 10.90 20.93
CA TYR A 150 -17.20 11.23 20.42
C TYR A 150 -16.35 10.00 20.08
N ILE A 151 -16.76 8.80 20.47
CA ILE A 151 -15.99 7.56 20.18
C ILE A 151 -15.84 7.29 18.69
N PRO A 152 -16.89 7.44 17.84
CA PRO A 152 -16.74 7.32 16.38
C PRO A 152 -15.77 8.33 15.79
N ALA A 153 -15.71 9.54 16.36
CA ALA A 153 -14.77 10.57 15.93
C ALA A 153 -13.30 10.18 16.23
N VAL A 154 -13.05 9.50 17.35
CA VAL A 154 -11.73 8.95 17.67
C VAL A 154 -11.30 7.90 16.64
N GLU A 155 -12.18 6.94 16.33
CA GLU A 155 -11.92 5.90 15.32
C GLU A 155 -11.64 6.51 13.95
N THR A 156 -12.46 7.45 13.51
CA THR A 156 -12.27 8.17 12.24
C THR A 156 -10.94 8.93 12.23
N GLY A 157 -10.60 9.63 13.32
CA GLY A 157 -9.34 10.35 13.44
C GLY A 157 -8.10 9.46 13.40
N LEU A 158 -8.19 8.23 13.90
CA LEU A 158 -7.14 7.23 13.76
C LEU A 158 -7.01 6.77 12.30
N LYS A 159 -8.12 6.41 11.63
CA LYS A 159 -8.11 5.99 10.22
C LYS A 159 -7.50 7.06 9.31
N ASP A 160 -7.93 8.30 9.44
CA ASP A 160 -7.39 9.44 8.67
C ASP A 160 -5.88 9.64 8.91
N ALA A 161 -5.44 9.47 10.17
CA ALA A 161 -4.03 9.62 10.52
C ALA A 161 -3.18 8.44 10.00
N MET A 162 -3.75 7.24 9.97
CA MET A 162 -3.08 6.04 9.44
C MET A 162 -2.87 6.11 7.92
N GLU A 163 -3.79 6.72 7.16
CA GLU A 163 -3.62 6.92 5.72
C GLU A 163 -2.38 7.75 5.38
N ASN A 164 -2.01 8.68 6.26
CA ASN A 164 -0.86 9.57 6.07
C ASN A 164 0.47 9.01 6.64
N GLY A 165 0.43 7.85 7.26
CA GLY A 165 1.60 7.21 7.88
C GLY A 165 2.26 8.01 9.01
N VAL A 166 3.36 7.48 9.53
CA VAL A 166 4.10 8.07 10.66
C VAL A 166 5.61 8.19 10.44
N LEU A 167 6.16 7.51 9.43
CA LEU A 167 7.59 7.51 9.07
C LEU A 167 7.88 8.25 7.77
N ALA A 168 7.27 7.78 6.68
CA ALA A 168 7.57 8.23 5.33
C ALA A 168 6.31 8.62 4.54
N GLY A 169 5.15 8.66 5.18
CA GLY A 169 3.89 9.04 4.57
C GLY A 169 3.16 7.90 3.86
N TYR A 170 3.54 6.66 4.13
CA TYR A 170 2.83 5.49 3.60
C TYR A 170 1.73 5.02 4.56
N PRO A 171 0.64 4.41 4.05
CA PRO A 171 -0.44 3.94 4.90
C PRO A 171 0.05 3.01 6.02
N LEU A 172 -0.36 3.29 7.26
CA LEU A 172 -0.09 2.46 8.43
C LEU A 172 -1.12 1.34 8.49
N VAL A 173 -0.69 0.08 8.57
CA VAL A 173 -1.54 -1.12 8.52
C VAL A 173 -1.27 -2.06 9.69
N ASP A 174 -2.18 -3.02 9.88
CA ASP A 174 -2.06 -4.11 10.85
C ASP A 174 -1.83 -3.61 12.29
N ILE A 175 -2.72 -2.74 12.72
CA ILE A 175 -2.69 -2.10 14.04
C ILE A 175 -4.03 -2.31 14.76
N LYS A 176 -3.93 -2.68 16.02
CA LYS A 176 -5.04 -2.69 16.95
C LYS A 176 -4.96 -1.50 17.88
N ALA A 177 -6.03 -0.71 17.95
CA ALA A 177 -6.12 0.46 18.81
C ALA A 177 -7.24 0.28 19.84
N LYS A 178 -6.89 0.33 21.11
CA LYS A 178 -7.83 0.21 22.23
C LYS A 178 -7.94 1.55 22.94
N LEU A 179 -9.09 2.20 22.81
CA LEU A 179 -9.43 3.41 23.55
C LEU A 179 -9.88 3.02 24.95
N TYR A 180 -9.07 3.34 25.99
CA TYR A 180 -9.34 2.88 27.36
C TYR A 180 -9.56 3.99 28.37
N ASP A 181 -9.11 5.23 28.10
CA ASP A 181 -9.28 6.37 29.00
C ASP A 181 -9.30 7.70 28.22
N GLY A 182 -9.64 8.78 28.89
CA GLY A 182 -9.68 10.12 28.34
C GLY A 182 -10.38 11.10 29.28
N SER A 183 -10.66 12.27 28.75
CA SER A 183 -11.52 13.25 29.45
C SER A 183 -12.20 14.18 28.44
N TYR A 184 -13.26 14.82 28.86
CA TYR A 184 -13.97 15.80 28.05
C TYR A 184 -14.25 17.07 28.86
N HIS A 185 -14.65 18.11 28.16
CA HIS A 185 -15.08 19.38 28.73
C HIS A 185 -16.49 19.69 28.24
N ASP A 186 -17.43 19.96 29.15
CA ASP A 186 -18.86 20.09 28.85
C ASP A 186 -19.19 21.12 27.75
N VAL A 187 -18.38 22.18 27.62
CA VAL A 187 -18.61 23.28 26.66
C VAL A 187 -17.72 23.18 25.42
N ASP A 188 -16.46 22.77 25.60
CA ASP A 188 -15.43 22.89 24.55
C ASP A 188 -15.16 21.58 23.79
N SER A 189 -15.69 20.44 24.29
CA SER A 189 -15.55 19.17 23.59
C SER A 189 -16.42 19.11 22.33
N ASN A 190 -15.86 18.57 21.27
CA ASN A 190 -16.53 18.32 20.00
C ASN A 190 -15.80 17.21 19.21
N GLU A 191 -16.47 16.66 18.19
CA GLU A 191 -15.95 15.59 17.33
C GLU A 191 -14.60 15.92 16.71
N THR A 192 -14.45 17.15 16.19
CA THR A 192 -13.20 17.60 15.56
C THR A 192 -12.02 17.55 16.54
N ALA A 193 -12.23 17.97 17.80
CA ALA A 193 -11.21 17.95 18.82
C ALA A 193 -10.78 16.51 19.18
N PHE A 194 -11.72 15.56 19.23
CA PHE A 194 -11.41 14.15 19.46
C PHE A 194 -10.73 13.49 18.26
N ARG A 195 -11.09 13.84 17.03
CA ARG A 195 -10.35 13.39 15.82
C ARG A 195 -8.89 13.84 15.87
N VAL A 196 -8.64 15.10 16.19
CA VAL A 196 -7.28 15.63 16.32
C VAL A 196 -6.53 14.97 17.47
N ALA A 197 -7.17 14.80 18.65
CA ALA A 197 -6.57 14.12 19.79
C ALA A 197 -6.16 12.68 19.45
N ALA A 198 -6.99 11.94 18.72
CA ALA A 198 -6.67 10.59 18.23
C ALA A 198 -5.43 10.57 17.32
N SER A 199 -5.37 11.50 16.35
CA SER A 199 -4.20 11.67 15.49
C SER A 199 -2.93 12.00 16.29
N MET A 200 -3.03 12.83 17.35
CA MET A 200 -1.90 13.15 18.23
C MET A 200 -1.45 11.91 19.02
N ALA A 201 -2.38 11.09 19.51
CA ALA A 201 -2.05 9.84 20.20
C ALA A 201 -1.29 8.87 19.27
N LEU A 202 -1.73 8.70 18.04
CA LEU A 202 -1.04 7.85 17.06
C LEU A 202 0.40 8.32 16.79
N ARG A 203 0.60 9.63 16.57
CA ARG A 203 1.95 10.21 16.39
C ARG A 203 2.84 10.07 17.62
N ALA A 204 2.26 10.18 18.81
CA ALA A 204 3.01 9.95 20.05
C ALA A 204 3.39 8.48 20.22
N ALA A 205 2.49 7.56 19.82
CA ALA A 205 2.73 6.12 19.82
C ALA A 205 3.88 5.74 18.88
N ALA A 206 3.94 6.33 17.68
CA ALA A 206 4.97 6.06 16.68
C ALA A 206 6.40 6.21 17.22
N LYS A 207 6.63 7.13 18.15
CA LYS A 207 7.96 7.33 18.79
C LYS A 207 8.40 6.17 19.69
N LYS A 208 7.48 5.28 20.07
CA LYS A 208 7.75 4.20 21.04
C LYS A 208 7.40 2.82 20.51
N ALA A 209 6.60 2.75 19.45
CA ALA A 209 6.05 1.51 18.91
C ALA A 209 6.96 0.81 17.90
N ASN A 210 8.22 1.27 17.73
CA ASN A 210 9.16 0.74 16.74
C ASN A 210 8.51 0.63 15.34
N PRO A 211 8.15 1.75 14.71
CA PRO A 211 7.55 1.74 13.39
C PRO A 211 8.54 1.28 12.33
N VAL A 212 8.08 0.49 11.38
CA VAL A 212 8.86 -0.02 10.25
C VAL A 212 8.13 0.21 8.93
N ILE A 213 8.90 0.31 7.83
CA ILE A 213 8.36 0.31 6.48
C ILE A 213 8.28 -1.13 5.99
N LEU A 214 7.18 -1.46 5.33
CA LEU A 214 6.92 -2.73 4.67
C LEU A 214 7.06 -2.56 3.16
N GLU A 215 7.71 -3.55 2.51
CA GLU A 215 7.82 -3.63 1.06
C GLU A 215 7.07 -4.86 0.52
N PRO A 216 6.45 -4.76 -0.68
CA PRO A 216 5.80 -5.90 -1.30
C PRO A 216 6.84 -6.90 -1.81
N ILE A 217 6.63 -8.17 -1.45
CA ILE A 217 7.42 -9.31 -1.89
C ILE A 217 6.65 -10.03 -3.00
N MET A 218 7.37 -10.32 -4.08
CA MET A 218 6.83 -11.01 -5.24
C MET A 218 7.26 -12.48 -5.24
N ALA A 219 6.30 -13.38 -5.43
CA ALA A 219 6.60 -14.77 -5.80
C ALA A 219 6.99 -14.79 -7.29
N VAL A 220 8.24 -15.07 -7.55
CA VAL A 220 8.83 -15.07 -8.90
C VAL A 220 9.11 -16.49 -9.34
N GLU A 221 8.67 -16.87 -10.52
CA GLU A 221 9.02 -18.12 -11.18
C GLU A 221 9.79 -17.80 -12.45
N VAL A 222 11.05 -18.26 -12.55
CA VAL A 222 11.91 -18.06 -13.70
C VAL A 222 12.10 -19.40 -14.41
N VAL A 223 11.81 -19.45 -15.72
CA VAL A 223 11.98 -20.65 -16.56
C VAL A 223 13.12 -20.40 -17.54
N ILE A 224 14.15 -21.23 -17.47
CA ILE A 224 15.40 -21.07 -18.24
C ILE A 224 15.95 -22.42 -18.69
N PRO A 225 16.79 -22.46 -19.73
CA PRO A 225 17.67 -23.60 -19.98
C PRO A 225 18.67 -23.80 -18.82
N GLU A 226 19.01 -25.05 -18.54
CA GLU A 226 19.87 -25.44 -17.42
C GLU A 226 21.22 -24.70 -17.42
N ASP A 227 21.78 -24.42 -18.58
CA ASP A 227 23.07 -23.73 -18.76
C ASP A 227 23.12 -22.34 -18.09
N TYR A 228 21.96 -21.70 -17.87
CA TYR A 228 21.87 -20.35 -17.30
C TYR A 228 21.47 -20.34 -15.81
N LEU A 229 21.37 -21.52 -15.19
CA LEU A 229 20.93 -21.61 -13.79
C LEU A 229 21.82 -20.79 -12.85
N GLY A 230 23.16 -20.87 -13.03
CA GLY A 230 24.10 -20.11 -12.20
C GLY A 230 23.93 -18.60 -12.29
N ASP A 231 23.73 -18.08 -13.50
CA ASP A 231 23.52 -16.64 -13.72
C ASP A 231 22.22 -16.14 -13.09
N VAL A 232 21.13 -16.91 -13.25
CA VAL A 232 19.85 -16.55 -12.66
C VAL A 232 19.87 -16.60 -11.15
N MET A 233 20.51 -17.59 -10.55
CA MET A 233 20.73 -17.67 -9.11
C MET A 233 21.49 -16.45 -8.60
N GLY A 234 22.55 -16.03 -9.31
CA GLY A 234 23.30 -14.81 -9.03
C GLY A 234 22.42 -13.55 -9.11
N HIS A 235 21.60 -13.44 -10.14
CA HIS A 235 20.67 -12.30 -10.31
C HIS A 235 19.64 -12.21 -9.19
N VAL A 236 19.04 -13.34 -8.81
CA VAL A 236 18.04 -13.39 -7.73
C VAL A 236 18.68 -12.97 -6.40
N THR A 237 19.86 -13.50 -6.09
CA THR A 237 20.58 -13.16 -4.86
C THR A 237 21.00 -11.68 -4.83
N ALA A 238 21.49 -11.15 -5.94
CA ALA A 238 21.86 -9.72 -6.05
C ALA A 238 20.66 -8.76 -5.87
N ARG A 239 19.45 -9.26 -6.12
CA ARG A 239 18.18 -8.53 -5.96
C ARG A 239 17.51 -8.78 -4.61
N ARG A 240 18.25 -9.13 -3.59
CA ARG A 240 17.75 -9.49 -2.25
C ARG A 240 16.74 -10.64 -2.28
N GLY A 241 16.71 -11.42 -3.36
CA GLY A 241 15.79 -12.53 -3.54
C GLY A 241 16.22 -13.75 -2.70
N ARG A 242 15.20 -14.46 -2.21
CA ARG A 242 15.35 -15.72 -1.49
C ARG A 242 14.82 -16.85 -2.37
N VAL A 243 15.71 -17.74 -2.80
CA VAL A 243 15.32 -18.92 -3.60
C VAL A 243 14.63 -19.94 -2.69
N GLU A 244 13.44 -20.36 -3.08
CA GLU A 244 12.61 -21.28 -2.31
C GLU A 244 12.64 -22.71 -2.90
N GLY A 245 12.88 -22.82 -4.21
CA GLY A 245 12.94 -24.12 -4.85
C GLY A 245 13.42 -24.05 -6.28
N MET A 246 13.87 -25.21 -6.74
CA MET A 246 14.26 -25.44 -8.13
C MET A 246 13.67 -26.75 -8.61
N GLU A 247 13.21 -26.78 -9.85
CA GLU A 247 12.59 -27.96 -10.46
C GLU A 247 13.06 -28.11 -11.90
N ALA A 248 13.56 -29.30 -12.23
CA ALA A 248 13.89 -29.64 -13.61
C ALA A 248 12.63 -29.98 -14.39
N ARG A 249 12.47 -29.39 -15.58
CA ARG A 249 11.39 -29.69 -16.52
C ARG A 249 11.91 -30.45 -17.75
N ALA A 250 11.02 -31.13 -18.43
CA ALA A 250 11.34 -31.81 -19.68
C ALA A 250 11.96 -30.84 -20.71
N GLY A 251 12.93 -31.32 -21.49
CA GLY A 251 13.62 -30.52 -22.51
C GLY A 251 14.80 -29.71 -22.01
N GLY A 252 15.40 -30.06 -20.85
CA GLY A 252 16.59 -29.38 -20.31
C GLY A 252 16.30 -27.99 -19.76
N GLN A 253 15.07 -27.76 -19.31
CA GLN A 253 14.67 -26.53 -18.66
C GLN A 253 14.72 -26.66 -17.14
N GLN A 254 15.03 -25.54 -16.50
CA GLN A 254 14.97 -25.38 -15.04
C GLN A 254 13.95 -24.30 -14.69
N VAL A 255 13.21 -24.54 -13.62
CA VAL A 255 12.32 -23.57 -13.00
C VAL A 255 12.91 -23.16 -11.68
N VAL A 256 13.15 -21.88 -11.48
CA VAL A 256 13.61 -21.30 -10.22
C VAL A 256 12.45 -20.53 -9.60
N ARG A 257 12.05 -20.89 -8.38
CA ARG A 257 11.07 -20.15 -7.57
C ARG A 257 11.77 -19.36 -6.50
N ALA A 258 11.43 -18.08 -6.40
CA ALA A 258 12.06 -17.18 -5.44
C ALA A 258 11.07 -16.12 -4.94
N MET A 259 11.31 -15.65 -3.73
CA MET A 259 10.68 -14.45 -3.17
C MET A 259 11.61 -13.27 -3.35
N VAL A 260 11.16 -12.22 -4.06
CA VAL A 260 11.99 -11.07 -4.40
C VAL A 260 11.21 -9.77 -4.14
N PRO A 261 11.82 -8.77 -3.48
CA PRO A 261 11.18 -7.47 -3.32
C PRO A 261 10.85 -6.82 -4.67
N LEU A 262 9.64 -6.27 -4.81
CA LEU A 262 9.21 -5.65 -6.07
C LEU A 262 10.17 -4.53 -6.53
N ALA A 263 10.69 -3.73 -5.59
CA ALA A 263 11.63 -2.65 -5.88
C ALA A 263 12.89 -3.13 -6.65
N GLU A 264 13.28 -4.39 -6.45
CA GLU A 264 14.44 -5.00 -7.10
C GLU A 264 14.11 -5.64 -8.46
N MET A 265 12.83 -5.77 -8.78
CA MET A 265 12.38 -6.43 -10.02
C MET A 265 12.31 -5.50 -11.22
N PHE A 266 12.40 -4.17 -11.03
CA PHE A 266 12.42 -3.23 -12.14
C PHE A 266 13.60 -3.50 -13.08
N GLY A 267 13.32 -3.56 -14.39
CA GLY A 267 14.29 -3.87 -15.41
C GLY A 267 14.76 -5.34 -15.46
N TYR A 268 14.20 -6.23 -14.62
CA TYR A 268 14.63 -7.64 -14.59
C TYR A 268 14.36 -8.37 -15.90
N ALA A 269 13.28 -8.05 -16.62
CA ALA A 269 13.01 -8.61 -17.94
C ALA A 269 14.19 -8.43 -18.93
N THR A 270 14.77 -7.24 -18.95
CA THR A 270 15.94 -6.92 -19.79
C THR A 270 17.18 -7.69 -19.34
N THR A 271 17.42 -7.72 -18.02
CA THR A 271 18.54 -8.47 -17.44
C THR A 271 18.45 -9.96 -17.77
N LEU A 272 17.27 -10.58 -17.55
CA LEU A 272 17.05 -11.99 -17.84
C LEU A 272 17.24 -12.33 -19.33
N ARG A 273 16.66 -11.52 -20.21
CA ARG A 273 16.79 -11.71 -21.67
C ARG A 273 18.24 -11.61 -22.12
N SER A 274 19.00 -10.64 -21.61
CA SER A 274 20.42 -10.49 -21.93
C SER A 274 21.24 -11.67 -21.45
N ALA A 275 21.02 -12.13 -20.23
CA ALA A 275 21.77 -13.24 -19.63
C ALA A 275 21.45 -14.60 -20.29
N THR A 276 20.22 -14.78 -20.79
CA THR A 276 19.75 -16.06 -21.33
C THR A 276 19.63 -16.08 -22.86
N GLN A 277 20.18 -15.07 -23.54
CA GLN A 277 20.06 -14.91 -25.01
C GLN A 277 18.60 -14.95 -25.49
N GLY A 278 17.70 -14.33 -24.72
CA GLY A 278 16.28 -14.28 -24.99
C GLY A 278 15.49 -15.57 -24.69
N ARG A 279 16.13 -16.61 -24.15
CA ARG A 279 15.48 -17.90 -23.88
C ARG A 279 14.83 -18.00 -22.49
N GLY A 280 15.16 -17.12 -21.57
CA GLY A 280 14.58 -17.07 -20.24
C GLY A 280 13.24 -16.32 -20.24
N THR A 281 12.28 -16.84 -19.50
CA THR A 281 11.01 -16.18 -19.20
C THR A 281 10.78 -16.14 -17.70
N PHE A 282 10.03 -15.18 -17.22
CA PHE A 282 9.60 -15.16 -15.81
C PHE A 282 8.18 -14.69 -15.67
N THR A 283 7.57 -15.10 -14.58
CA THR A 283 6.30 -14.57 -14.08
C THR A 283 6.51 -14.12 -12.66
N MET A 284 5.74 -13.13 -12.21
CA MET A 284 5.72 -12.71 -10.81
C MET A 284 4.30 -12.38 -10.39
N THR A 285 3.98 -12.71 -9.15
CA THR A 285 2.71 -12.38 -8.51
C THR A 285 3.00 -11.83 -7.13
N PHE A 286 2.16 -10.90 -6.67
CA PHE A 286 2.25 -10.43 -5.29
C PHE A 286 2.00 -11.58 -4.32
N ASP A 287 2.81 -11.68 -3.28
CA ASP A 287 2.65 -12.70 -2.24
C ASP A 287 2.30 -12.06 -0.88
N HIS A 288 3.20 -11.27 -0.31
CA HIS A 288 3.00 -10.65 1.00
C HIS A 288 3.86 -9.39 1.16
N TYR A 289 3.77 -8.75 2.32
CA TYR A 289 4.63 -7.64 2.72
C TYR A 289 5.67 -8.10 3.74
N GLU A 290 6.92 -7.64 3.63
CA GLU A 290 7.99 -7.87 4.61
C GLU A 290 8.63 -6.54 5.06
N ASP A 291 9.30 -6.56 6.23
CA ASP A 291 10.06 -5.42 6.73
C ASP A 291 11.20 -5.07 5.78
N VAL A 292 11.29 -3.81 5.42
CA VAL A 292 12.43 -3.29 4.66
C VAL A 292 13.69 -3.29 5.54
N PRO A 293 14.87 -3.70 5.03
CA PRO A 293 16.13 -3.57 5.75
C PRO A 293 16.39 -2.13 6.20
N LYS A 294 16.96 -1.95 7.40
CA LYS A 294 17.16 -0.61 8.00
C LYS A 294 17.83 0.40 7.07
N SER A 295 18.88 -0.01 6.32
CA SER A 295 19.56 0.87 5.38
C SER A 295 18.65 1.38 4.27
N VAL A 296 17.79 0.52 3.73
CA VAL A 296 16.82 0.86 2.70
C VAL A 296 15.67 1.70 3.27
N GLN A 297 15.23 1.40 4.50
CA GLN A 297 14.25 2.21 5.20
C GLN A 297 14.71 3.67 5.36
N GLU A 298 15.95 3.89 5.78
CA GLU A 298 16.53 5.22 5.90
C GLU A 298 16.58 5.99 4.58
N GLU A 299 16.88 5.31 3.48
CA GLU A 299 16.86 5.90 2.14
C GLU A 299 15.44 6.31 1.71
N ILE A 300 14.44 5.44 1.96
CA ILE A 300 13.05 5.73 1.66
C ILE A 300 12.55 6.94 2.46
N ILE A 301 12.83 6.98 3.77
CA ILE A 301 12.45 8.11 4.63
C ILE A 301 13.07 9.42 4.13
N LYS A 302 14.36 9.42 3.80
CA LYS A 302 15.04 10.60 3.26
C LYS A 302 14.45 11.07 1.93
N LYS A 303 14.12 10.14 1.03
CA LYS A 303 13.53 10.44 -0.28
C LYS A 303 12.17 11.12 -0.16
N ASN A 304 11.37 10.73 0.85
CA ASN A 304 10.04 11.27 1.09
C ASN A 304 10.02 12.51 2.01
N GLY A 305 11.18 13.12 2.28
CA GLY A 305 11.27 14.33 3.11
C GLY A 305 11.08 14.09 4.61
N GLY A 306 11.00 12.85 5.04
CA GLY A 306 11.02 12.46 6.45
C GLY A 306 12.40 12.69 7.07
N LYS A 307 12.45 13.02 8.37
CA LYS A 307 13.69 12.99 9.14
C LYS A 307 13.82 11.58 9.71
N ALA A 308 14.86 10.86 9.32
CA ALA A 308 15.32 9.70 10.08
C ALA A 308 15.80 10.24 11.45
N GLU A 309 15.00 10.04 12.51
CA GLU A 309 15.42 10.29 13.89
C GLU A 309 16.13 9.06 14.47
#